data_d4ad45932ffc2bf19e9929e5b453eba4
#
_entry.id   d4ad45932ffc2bf19e9929e5b453eba4
#
_cell.length_a   1.000
_cell.length_b   1.000
_cell.length_c   1.000
_cell.angle_alpha   90.00
_cell.angle_beta   90.00
_cell.angle_gamma   90.00
#
_symmetry.space_group_name_H-M   'P 1'
#
loop_
_entity.id
_entity.type
_entity.pdbx_description
1 polymer ?
#
loop_
_entity_poly.entity_id
_entity_poly.type
_entity_poly.pdbx_seq_one_letter_code
_entity_poly.pdbx_strand_id
1 'polypeptide(L)'
;KAHALGADKMVWDMQEADDGVPFGNVIAHLRDVVDDDAVTAIDAGNFSTFVHRLFDYKTTHTQLAAVAGAMGMGVPAAVAGALRAPDRQVICFVGDGGYQMTGNEISVAVERNLPIRFIVSNNGSLGTIRLYQEKTYPDRTLATNMTNPDFVKIAEAYGAKGFKIETNEDIEPVIKEAFAVDGPSLIEVNASLEYLAAYINMSTIRAAVKK
;
A
#
# COMPACT_ATOMS: atom_id res chain seq x y z
N LYS A 1 6.46 -2.99 28.31
CA LYS A 1 6.84 -1.57 28.10
C LYS A 1 6.99 -1.22 26.62
N ALA A 2 7.67 -2.04 25.80
CA ALA A 2 7.84 -1.77 24.37
C ALA A 2 6.50 -1.77 23.60
N HIS A 3 5.59 -2.67 23.94
CA HIS A 3 4.27 -2.76 23.32
C HIS A 3 3.39 -1.54 23.67
N ALA A 4 3.41 -1.08 24.92
CA ALA A 4 2.68 0.13 25.33
C ALA A 4 3.21 1.41 24.66
N LEU A 5 4.53 1.51 24.43
CA LEU A 5 5.13 2.62 23.69
C LEU A 5 4.81 2.59 22.18
N GLY A 6 4.38 1.43 21.65
CA GLY A 6 3.92 1.28 20.28
C GLY A 6 2.47 1.70 20.09
N ALA A 7 1.60 1.49 21.09
CA ALA A 7 0.16 1.76 20.99
C ALA A 7 -0.15 3.23 20.68
N ASP A 8 0.56 4.18 21.33
CA ASP A 8 0.38 5.62 21.07
C ASP A 8 0.79 6.03 19.65
N LYS A 9 1.62 5.23 18.97
CA LYS A 9 2.07 5.47 17.60
C LYS A 9 1.14 4.89 16.54
N MET A 10 0.19 4.05 16.95
CA MET A 10 -0.81 3.43 16.06
C MET A 10 -2.06 4.30 15.86
N VAL A 11 -2.11 5.46 16.51
CA VAL A 11 -3.20 6.41 16.30
C VAL A 11 -2.99 7.13 14.98
N TRP A 12 -4.01 7.12 14.16
CA TRP A 12 -4.10 7.86 12.91
C TRP A 12 -5.44 8.57 12.85
N ASP A 13 -5.39 9.89 12.90
CA ASP A 13 -6.57 10.70 12.64
C ASP A 13 -6.77 10.79 11.13
N MET A 14 -8.00 10.61 10.66
CA MET A 14 -8.33 10.73 9.24
C MET A 14 -7.86 12.07 8.70
N GLN A 15 -7.17 12.03 7.58
CA GLN A 15 -6.61 13.21 6.92
C GLN A 15 -7.37 13.50 5.62
N GLU A 16 -7.35 14.77 5.22
CA GLU A 16 -7.84 15.22 3.92
C GLU A 16 -6.67 15.71 3.06
N ALA A 17 -6.77 15.53 1.75
CA ALA A 17 -5.82 16.05 0.79
C ALA A 17 -6.51 16.34 -0.54
N ASP A 18 -6.09 17.46 -1.19
CA ASP A 18 -6.68 17.88 -2.47
C ASP A 18 -6.16 17.06 -3.67
N ASP A 19 -5.09 16.31 -3.49
CA ASP A 19 -4.37 15.60 -4.56
C ASP A 19 -4.56 14.08 -4.55
N GLY A 20 -5.45 13.57 -3.72
CA GLY A 20 -5.74 12.15 -3.61
C GLY A 20 -5.99 11.70 -2.17
N VAL A 21 -6.02 10.40 -1.96
CA VAL A 21 -6.34 9.78 -0.66
C VAL A 21 -5.06 9.60 0.17
N PRO A 22 -4.99 10.14 1.39
CA PRO A 22 -3.91 9.82 2.32
C PRO A 22 -3.89 8.31 2.61
N PHE A 23 -2.82 7.62 2.23
CA PHE A 23 -2.75 6.15 2.31
C PHE A 23 -2.93 5.61 3.74
N GLY A 24 -2.62 6.42 4.75
CA GLY A 24 -2.90 6.11 6.15
C GLY A 24 -4.37 5.89 6.46
N ASN A 25 -5.27 6.59 5.77
CA ASN A 25 -6.72 6.43 5.93
C ASN A 25 -7.15 5.02 5.50
N VAL A 26 -6.61 4.52 4.38
CA VAL A 26 -6.87 3.16 3.90
C VAL A 26 -6.37 2.12 4.90
N ILE A 27 -5.13 2.27 5.42
CA ILE A 27 -4.57 1.34 6.40
C ILE A 27 -5.37 1.32 7.70
N ALA A 28 -5.87 2.47 8.14
CA ALA A 28 -6.70 2.56 9.35
C ALA A 28 -8.02 1.77 9.22
N HIS A 29 -8.66 1.81 8.04
CA HIS A 29 -9.90 1.07 7.78
C HIS A 29 -9.69 -0.45 7.66
N LEU A 30 -8.49 -0.90 7.26
CA LEU A 30 -8.21 -2.33 7.15
C LEU A 30 -8.23 -3.07 8.49
N ARG A 31 -8.04 -2.38 9.61
CA ARG A 31 -8.04 -2.97 10.95
C ARG A 31 -9.32 -3.72 11.30
N ASP A 32 -10.45 -3.27 10.75
CA ASP A 32 -11.78 -3.80 11.08
C ASP A 32 -12.18 -4.99 10.19
N VAL A 33 -11.45 -5.24 9.10
CA VAL A 33 -11.78 -6.28 8.11
C VAL A 33 -10.69 -7.34 7.96
N VAL A 34 -9.55 -7.15 8.61
CA VAL A 34 -8.40 -8.04 8.50
C VAL A 34 -8.35 -9.03 9.66
N ASP A 35 -8.17 -10.30 9.33
CA ASP A 35 -8.04 -11.37 10.32
C ASP A 35 -6.79 -11.19 11.20
N ASP A 36 -6.85 -11.63 12.45
CA ASP A 36 -5.77 -11.49 13.42
C ASP A 36 -4.47 -12.20 13.00
N ASP A 37 -4.57 -13.22 12.15
CA ASP A 37 -3.45 -14.00 11.65
C ASP A 37 -3.16 -13.76 10.15
N ALA A 38 -3.78 -12.74 9.54
CA ALA A 38 -3.55 -12.38 8.14
C ALA A 38 -2.06 -12.21 7.83
N VAL A 39 -1.66 -12.66 6.65
CA VAL A 39 -0.29 -12.46 6.14
C VAL A 39 -0.24 -11.19 5.31
N THR A 40 0.65 -10.28 5.66
CA THR A 40 0.94 -9.09 4.86
C THR A 40 2.22 -9.26 4.06
N ALA A 41 2.18 -8.98 2.77
CA ALA A 41 3.35 -8.84 1.92
C ALA A 41 3.55 -7.35 1.61
N ILE A 42 4.70 -6.80 1.99
CA ILE A 42 4.95 -5.35 1.93
C ILE A 42 6.13 -5.08 1.01
N ASP A 43 5.89 -4.37 -0.07
CA ASP A 43 6.94 -3.93 -0.99
C ASP A 43 7.74 -2.74 -0.43
N ALA A 44 8.86 -2.44 -1.06
CA ALA A 44 9.72 -1.33 -0.70
C ALA A 44 9.16 0.01 -1.20
N GLY A 45 9.07 0.99 -0.30
CA GLY A 45 8.62 2.36 -0.60
C GLY A 45 8.11 3.09 0.63
N ASN A 46 7.96 4.40 0.55
CA ASN A 46 7.50 5.20 1.69
C ASN A 46 6.08 4.87 2.14
N PHE A 47 5.21 4.39 1.24
CA PHE A 47 3.87 3.93 1.59
C PHE A 47 3.92 2.82 2.67
N SER A 48 4.99 2.01 2.70
CA SER A 48 5.16 0.95 3.70
C SER A 48 5.25 1.49 5.13
N THR A 49 5.65 2.76 5.29
CA THR A 49 5.70 3.39 6.62
C THR A 49 4.33 3.50 7.29
N PHE A 50 3.25 3.65 6.49
CA PHE A 50 1.89 3.61 7.00
C PHE A 50 1.53 2.20 7.49
N VAL A 51 1.87 1.17 6.70
CA VAL A 51 1.63 -0.23 7.10
C VAL A 51 2.41 -0.57 8.37
N HIS A 52 3.73 -0.29 8.41
CA HIS A 52 4.55 -0.59 9.57
C HIS A 52 4.15 0.17 10.84
N ARG A 53 3.55 1.35 10.70
CA ARG A 53 3.12 2.16 11.83
C ARG A 53 1.71 1.85 12.30
N LEU A 54 0.79 1.58 11.38
CA LEU A 54 -0.65 1.58 11.64
C LEU A 54 -1.27 0.17 11.64
N PHE A 55 -0.65 -0.80 10.96
CA PHE A 55 -1.20 -2.15 10.90
C PHE A 55 -0.98 -2.87 12.22
N ASP A 56 -2.05 -3.46 12.76
CA ASP A 56 -2.03 -4.14 14.06
C ASP A 56 -1.65 -5.62 13.91
N TYR A 57 -0.39 -5.94 14.12
CA TYR A 57 0.12 -7.32 14.07
C TYR A 57 -0.15 -8.03 15.39
N LYS A 58 -1.11 -8.94 15.41
CA LYS A 58 -1.54 -9.66 16.61
C LYS A 58 -0.84 -11.01 16.81
N THR A 59 -0.35 -11.60 15.71
CA THR A 59 0.35 -12.90 15.75
C THR A 59 1.72 -12.83 15.07
N THR A 60 2.55 -13.86 15.32
CA THR A 60 3.87 -13.98 14.70
C THR A 60 3.78 -14.61 13.31
N HIS A 61 4.83 -14.43 12.48
CA HIS A 61 4.91 -14.97 11.11
C HIS A 61 3.77 -14.49 10.20
N THR A 62 3.45 -13.21 10.31
CA THR A 62 2.37 -12.55 9.56
C THR A 62 2.87 -11.46 8.62
N GLN A 63 4.18 -11.21 8.58
CA GLN A 63 4.76 -10.16 7.74
C GLN A 63 5.86 -10.72 6.84
N LEU A 64 5.74 -10.42 5.55
CA LEU A 64 6.76 -10.61 4.52
C LEU A 64 7.18 -9.23 4.02
N ALA A 65 8.43 -8.84 4.22
CA ALA A 65 8.95 -7.55 3.81
C ALA A 65 10.36 -7.65 3.25
N ALA A 66 10.72 -6.76 2.33
CA ALA A 66 12.01 -6.75 1.66
C ALA A 66 13.12 -6.30 2.63
N VAL A 67 13.97 -7.23 3.08
CA VAL A 67 15.11 -6.94 3.98
C VAL A 67 16.12 -6.00 3.31
N ALA A 68 16.38 -6.19 2.02
CA ALA A 68 17.30 -5.35 1.25
C ALA A 68 16.65 -4.07 0.68
N GLY A 69 15.37 -3.82 0.95
CA GLY A 69 14.66 -2.67 0.41
C GLY A 69 14.47 -2.71 -1.11
N ALA A 70 14.48 -3.90 -1.72
CA ALA A 70 14.25 -4.06 -3.16
C ALA A 70 12.77 -3.88 -3.50
N MET A 71 12.47 -3.03 -4.46
CA MET A 71 11.14 -2.88 -5.05
C MET A 71 10.76 -4.11 -5.88
N GLY A 72 9.46 -4.39 -6.00
CA GLY A 72 8.94 -5.50 -6.77
C GLY A 72 8.88 -6.84 -6.02
N MET A 73 9.19 -6.88 -4.73
CA MET A 73 9.06 -8.11 -3.93
C MET A 73 7.60 -8.37 -3.51
N GLY A 74 6.78 -7.33 -3.35
CA GLY A 74 5.47 -7.41 -2.71
C GLY A 74 4.53 -8.42 -3.37
N VAL A 75 4.34 -8.34 -4.69
CA VAL A 75 3.40 -9.22 -5.42
C VAL A 75 3.82 -10.68 -5.37
N PRO A 76 5.07 -11.07 -5.75
CA PRO A 76 5.50 -12.47 -5.67
C PRO A 76 5.54 -12.99 -4.22
N ALA A 77 5.86 -12.15 -3.23
CA ALA A 77 5.81 -12.54 -1.83
C ALA A 77 4.39 -12.83 -1.35
N ALA A 78 3.39 -12.06 -1.80
CA ALA A 78 1.98 -12.34 -1.50
C ALA A 78 1.54 -13.68 -2.08
N VAL A 79 1.90 -13.96 -3.34
CA VAL A 79 1.64 -15.25 -3.99
C VAL A 79 2.28 -16.40 -3.19
N ALA A 80 3.56 -16.26 -2.83
CA ALA A 80 4.27 -17.26 -2.03
C ALA A 80 3.63 -17.43 -0.64
N GLY A 81 3.20 -16.35 -0.01
CA GLY A 81 2.49 -16.35 1.26
C GLY A 81 1.17 -17.12 1.20
N ALA A 82 0.36 -16.88 0.18
CA ALA A 82 -0.91 -17.56 -0.02
C ALA A 82 -0.72 -19.06 -0.31
N LEU A 83 0.27 -19.43 -1.11
CA LEU A 83 0.60 -20.83 -1.38
C LEU A 83 1.10 -21.55 -0.11
N ARG A 84 1.82 -20.85 0.77
CA ARG A 84 2.38 -21.42 2.01
C ARG A 84 1.36 -21.50 3.14
N ALA A 85 0.39 -20.61 3.16
CA ALA A 85 -0.63 -20.52 4.21
C ALA A 85 -2.03 -20.35 3.56
N PRO A 86 -2.57 -21.41 2.90
CA PRO A 86 -3.79 -21.32 2.09
C PRO A 86 -5.05 -21.00 2.89
N ASP A 87 -5.04 -21.26 4.21
CA ASP A 87 -6.18 -21.02 5.09
C ASP A 87 -6.16 -19.60 5.72
N ARG A 88 -5.17 -18.78 5.35
CA ARG A 88 -5.00 -17.43 5.91
C ARG A 88 -5.28 -16.36 4.89
N GLN A 89 -5.87 -15.26 5.35
CA GLN A 89 -6.03 -14.07 4.54
C GLN A 89 -4.66 -13.49 4.16
N VAL A 90 -4.49 -13.09 2.88
CA VAL A 90 -3.23 -12.51 2.39
C VAL A 90 -3.48 -11.14 1.78
N ILE A 91 -2.71 -10.15 2.23
CA ILE A 91 -2.79 -8.77 1.76
C ILE A 91 -1.42 -8.34 1.24
N CYS A 92 -1.39 -7.85 0.02
CA CYS A 92 -0.20 -7.26 -0.60
C CYS A 92 -0.30 -5.75 -0.59
N PHE A 93 0.68 -5.08 0.02
CA PHE A 93 0.85 -3.64 -0.08
C PHE A 93 2.00 -3.34 -1.02
N VAL A 94 1.73 -2.62 -2.10
CA VAL A 94 2.72 -2.32 -3.14
C VAL A 94 2.54 -0.89 -3.66
N GLY A 95 3.63 -0.21 -3.98
CA GLY A 95 3.59 1.07 -4.69
C GLY A 95 3.42 0.85 -6.19
N ASP A 96 2.96 1.87 -6.89
CA ASP A 96 2.78 1.86 -8.35
C ASP A 96 4.06 1.44 -9.10
N GLY A 97 5.22 1.98 -8.70
CA GLY A 97 6.51 1.59 -9.29
C GLY A 97 6.89 0.13 -9.02
N GLY A 98 6.65 -0.37 -7.82
CA GLY A 98 6.92 -1.77 -7.46
C GLY A 98 5.98 -2.74 -8.20
N TYR A 99 4.70 -2.38 -8.31
CA TYR A 99 3.74 -3.18 -9.06
C TYR A 99 4.12 -3.32 -10.54
N GLN A 100 4.60 -2.23 -11.18
CA GLN A 100 5.05 -2.30 -12.58
C GLN A 100 6.27 -3.20 -12.80
N MET A 101 7.02 -3.56 -11.76
CA MET A 101 8.17 -4.46 -11.86
C MET A 101 7.76 -5.93 -11.93
N THR A 102 6.77 -6.33 -11.14
CA THR A 102 6.40 -7.74 -10.93
C THR A 102 4.89 -7.99 -10.84
N GLY A 103 4.06 -7.02 -11.17
CA GLY A 103 2.61 -7.14 -11.11
C GLY A 103 2.02 -8.26 -11.97
N ASN A 104 2.77 -8.72 -12.99
CA ASN A 104 2.41 -9.89 -13.80
C ASN A 104 2.27 -11.19 -12.99
N GLU A 105 2.88 -11.28 -11.80
CA GLU A 105 2.72 -12.43 -10.89
C GLU A 105 1.27 -12.59 -10.36
N ILE A 106 0.41 -11.58 -10.53
CA ILE A 106 -1.03 -11.71 -10.29
C ILE A 106 -1.65 -12.84 -11.12
N SER A 107 -1.06 -13.19 -12.27
CA SER A 107 -1.48 -14.30 -13.11
C SER A 107 -1.49 -15.64 -12.35
N VAL A 108 -0.52 -15.86 -11.47
CA VAL A 108 -0.45 -17.07 -10.63
C VAL A 108 -1.58 -17.06 -9.59
N ALA A 109 -1.88 -15.90 -9.01
CA ALA A 109 -2.99 -15.77 -8.08
C ALA A 109 -4.34 -16.10 -8.76
N VAL A 110 -4.53 -15.65 -10.00
CA VAL A 110 -5.72 -15.96 -10.80
C VAL A 110 -5.77 -17.45 -11.16
N GLU A 111 -4.68 -18.01 -11.70
CA GLU A 111 -4.60 -19.43 -12.09
C GLU A 111 -4.94 -20.36 -10.93
N ARG A 112 -4.51 -20.01 -9.71
CA ARG A 112 -4.67 -20.82 -8.51
C ARG A 112 -5.87 -20.41 -7.66
N ASN A 113 -6.65 -19.42 -8.09
CA ASN A 113 -7.75 -18.81 -7.34
C ASN A 113 -7.35 -18.41 -5.91
N LEU A 114 -6.16 -17.80 -5.75
CA LEU A 114 -5.67 -17.38 -4.44
C LEU A 114 -6.37 -16.09 -4.00
N PRO A 115 -7.03 -16.05 -2.83
CA PRO A 115 -7.81 -14.89 -2.39
C PRO A 115 -6.91 -13.77 -1.82
N ILE A 116 -5.98 -13.30 -2.63
CA ILE A 116 -5.04 -12.24 -2.27
C ILE A 116 -5.69 -10.87 -2.53
N ARG A 117 -5.54 -9.93 -1.60
CA ARG A 117 -5.94 -8.52 -1.73
C ARG A 117 -4.71 -7.69 -2.08
N PHE A 118 -4.56 -7.32 -3.35
CA PHE A 118 -3.46 -6.45 -3.81
C PHE A 118 -3.89 -5.00 -3.66
N ILE A 119 -3.21 -4.24 -2.81
CA ILE A 119 -3.49 -2.81 -2.56
C ILE A 119 -2.33 -2.00 -3.15
N VAL A 120 -2.62 -1.30 -4.24
CA VAL A 120 -1.63 -0.49 -4.98
C VAL A 120 -1.75 0.96 -4.54
N SER A 121 -0.71 1.49 -3.88
CA SER A 121 -0.57 2.91 -3.59
C SER A 121 -0.08 3.62 -4.86
N ASN A 122 -1.01 4.15 -5.66
CA ASN A 122 -0.73 4.84 -6.90
C ASN A 122 -0.69 6.35 -6.66
N ASN A 123 0.50 6.91 -6.52
CA ASN A 123 0.72 8.34 -6.40
C ASN A 123 1.37 8.97 -7.66
N GLY A 124 1.53 8.23 -8.74
CA GLY A 124 2.14 8.68 -9.98
C GLY A 124 3.59 9.11 -9.85
N SER A 125 4.31 8.58 -8.84
CA SER A 125 5.66 9.06 -8.55
C SER A 125 6.52 8.01 -7.85
N LEU A 126 7.84 8.07 -8.10
CA LEU A 126 8.83 7.40 -7.26
C LEU A 126 8.92 8.13 -5.91
N GLY A 127 7.90 7.93 -5.05
CA GLY A 127 7.62 8.74 -3.87
C GLY A 127 8.78 8.83 -2.88
N THR A 128 9.53 7.75 -2.66
CA THR A 128 10.72 7.76 -1.77
C THR A 128 11.80 8.70 -2.31
N ILE A 129 12.11 8.61 -3.59
CA ILE A 129 13.13 9.46 -4.24
C ILE A 129 12.67 10.92 -4.23
N ARG A 130 11.39 11.17 -4.57
CA ARG A 130 10.79 12.49 -4.50
C ARG A 130 10.89 13.12 -3.12
N LEU A 131 10.58 12.38 -2.07
CA LEU A 131 10.67 12.86 -0.69
C LEU A 131 12.09 13.32 -0.34
N TYR A 132 13.12 12.56 -0.74
CA TYR A 132 14.51 12.93 -0.50
C TYR A 132 14.95 14.15 -1.31
N GLN A 133 14.48 14.28 -2.55
CA GLN A 133 14.73 15.48 -3.35
C GLN A 133 14.09 16.72 -2.70
N GLU A 134 12.85 16.63 -2.25
CA GLU A 134 12.14 17.74 -1.59
C GLU A 134 12.80 18.13 -0.26
N LYS A 135 13.35 17.17 0.50
CA LYS A 135 14.12 17.47 1.72
C LYS A 135 15.39 18.26 1.47
N THR A 136 16.04 18.06 0.32
CA THR A 136 17.31 18.68 0.00
C THR A 136 17.15 19.88 -0.92
N TYR A 137 16.24 19.78 -1.88
CA TYR A 137 15.99 20.78 -2.92
C TYR A 137 14.48 20.96 -3.13
N PRO A 138 13.78 21.69 -2.23
CA PRO A 138 12.32 21.86 -2.32
C PRO A 138 11.87 22.45 -3.65
N ASP A 139 10.73 21.97 -4.13
CA ASP A 139 10.12 22.39 -5.41
C ASP A 139 11.02 22.17 -6.66
N ARG A 140 12.04 21.30 -6.54
CA ARG A 140 13.02 21.01 -7.61
C ARG A 140 13.13 19.50 -7.87
N THR A 141 12.01 18.81 -7.89
CA THR A 141 11.99 17.37 -8.18
C THR A 141 12.29 17.09 -9.66
N LEU A 142 13.09 16.05 -9.93
CA LEU A 142 13.48 15.67 -11.28
C LEU A 142 13.37 14.15 -11.45
N ALA A 143 12.78 13.71 -12.56
CA ALA A 143 12.69 12.31 -12.98
C ALA A 143 11.99 11.39 -11.94
N THR A 144 11.06 11.93 -11.15
CA THR A 144 10.29 11.17 -10.17
C THR A 144 8.84 10.94 -10.56
N ASN A 145 8.33 11.70 -11.54
CA ASN A 145 6.97 11.50 -12.03
C ASN A 145 6.90 10.23 -12.87
N MET A 146 5.80 9.50 -12.72
CA MET A 146 5.51 8.29 -13.47
C MET A 146 4.21 8.46 -14.25
N THR A 147 4.17 7.89 -15.45
CA THR A 147 2.93 7.69 -16.20
C THR A 147 2.51 6.25 -15.97
N ASN A 148 1.49 6.07 -15.15
CA ASN A 148 1.02 4.76 -14.77
C ASN A 148 -0.07 4.26 -15.72
N PRO A 149 -0.14 2.95 -15.97
CA PRO A 149 -1.30 2.34 -16.60
C PRO A 149 -2.50 2.37 -15.64
N ASP A 150 -3.66 2.03 -16.13
CA ASP A 150 -4.85 1.73 -15.34
C ASP A 150 -4.68 0.34 -14.69
N PHE A 151 -4.34 0.31 -13.41
CA PHE A 151 -4.07 -0.94 -12.70
C PHE A 151 -5.31 -1.81 -12.52
N VAL A 152 -6.49 -1.20 -12.45
CA VAL A 152 -7.77 -1.92 -12.42
C VAL A 152 -7.95 -2.73 -13.70
N LYS A 153 -7.78 -2.10 -14.86
CA LYS A 153 -7.87 -2.79 -16.15
C LYS A 153 -6.81 -3.86 -16.35
N ILE A 154 -5.61 -3.64 -15.82
CA ILE A 154 -4.56 -4.68 -15.85
C ILE A 154 -4.99 -5.90 -15.03
N ALA A 155 -5.49 -5.70 -13.81
CA ALA A 155 -5.98 -6.79 -12.98
C ALA A 155 -7.11 -7.56 -13.65
N GLU A 156 -8.07 -6.86 -14.24
CA GLU A 156 -9.19 -7.44 -14.99
C GLU A 156 -8.73 -8.20 -16.24
N ALA A 157 -7.74 -7.69 -16.95
CA ALA A 157 -7.16 -8.37 -18.10
C ALA A 157 -6.48 -9.71 -17.74
N TYR A 158 -5.96 -9.83 -16.51
CA TYR A 158 -5.47 -11.10 -15.97
C TYR A 158 -6.59 -12.00 -15.41
N GLY A 159 -7.80 -11.48 -15.20
CA GLY A 159 -8.95 -12.21 -14.65
C GLY A 159 -9.18 -12.00 -13.14
N ALA A 160 -8.46 -11.09 -12.50
CA ALA A 160 -8.75 -10.67 -11.13
C ALA A 160 -9.89 -9.64 -11.10
N LYS A 161 -10.45 -9.36 -9.92
CA LYS A 161 -11.40 -8.26 -9.75
C LYS A 161 -10.65 -6.96 -9.44
N GLY A 162 -10.95 -5.89 -10.18
CA GLY A 162 -10.36 -4.58 -9.97
C GLY A 162 -11.31 -3.62 -9.26
N PHE A 163 -10.76 -2.81 -8.36
CA PHE A 163 -11.46 -1.77 -7.60
C PHE A 163 -10.62 -0.51 -7.52
N LYS A 164 -11.26 0.65 -7.34
CA LYS A 164 -10.58 1.92 -7.22
C LYS A 164 -11.07 2.73 -6.04
N ILE A 165 -10.14 3.34 -5.31
CA ILE A 165 -10.38 4.32 -4.25
C ILE A 165 -9.87 5.67 -4.77
N GLU A 166 -10.76 6.60 -5.05
CA GLU A 166 -10.44 7.94 -5.54
C GLU A 166 -10.57 9.00 -4.46
N THR A 167 -11.47 8.77 -3.49
CA THR A 167 -11.78 9.68 -2.38
C THR A 167 -11.84 8.93 -1.04
N ASN A 168 -11.89 9.66 0.08
CA ASN A 168 -12.02 9.04 1.40
C ASN A 168 -13.35 8.29 1.56
N GLU A 169 -14.42 8.72 0.89
CA GLU A 169 -15.75 8.10 0.93
C GLU A 169 -15.77 6.72 0.25
N ASP A 170 -14.85 6.47 -0.68
CA ASP A 170 -14.74 5.19 -1.38
C ASP A 170 -14.09 4.10 -0.51
N ILE A 171 -13.36 4.47 0.55
CA ILE A 171 -12.51 3.54 1.30
C ILE A 171 -13.32 2.36 1.86
N GLU A 172 -14.34 2.65 2.66
CA GLU A 172 -15.11 1.62 3.33
C GLU A 172 -15.86 0.71 2.35
N PRO A 173 -16.67 1.22 1.40
CA PRO A 173 -17.41 0.37 0.48
C PRO A 173 -16.49 -0.45 -0.43
N VAL A 174 -15.42 0.13 -0.95
CA VAL A 174 -14.48 -0.58 -1.83
C VAL A 174 -13.72 -1.68 -1.07
N ILE A 175 -13.23 -1.41 0.13
CA ILE A 175 -12.58 -2.43 0.95
C ILE A 175 -13.55 -3.60 1.21
N LYS A 176 -14.78 -3.30 1.62
CA LYS A 176 -15.79 -4.33 1.88
C LYS A 176 -16.08 -5.20 0.67
N GLU A 177 -16.26 -4.60 -0.50
CA GLU A 177 -16.51 -5.34 -1.74
C GLU A 177 -15.29 -6.17 -2.16
N ALA A 178 -14.09 -5.58 -2.13
CA ALA A 178 -12.86 -6.26 -2.54
C ALA A 178 -12.53 -7.45 -1.64
N PHE A 179 -12.81 -7.34 -0.33
CA PHE A 179 -12.55 -8.43 0.62
C PHE A 179 -13.60 -9.55 0.54
N ALA A 180 -14.77 -9.28 -0.01
CA ALA A 180 -15.82 -10.29 -0.26
C ALA A 180 -15.61 -11.11 -1.55
N VAL A 181 -14.63 -10.76 -2.38
CA VAL A 181 -14.34 -11.47 -3.64
C VAL A 181 -13.83 -12.88 -3.36
N ASP A 182 -14.43 -13.88 -4.01
CA ASP A 182 -13.86 -15.22 -4.08
C ASP A 182 -12.76 -15.25 -5.17
N GLY A 183 -11.50 -15.29 -4.74
CA GLY A 183 -10.33 -15.18 -5.58
C GLY A 183 -9.57 -13.85 -5.41
N PRO A 184 -8.60 -13.56 -6.30
CA PRO A 184 -7.76 -12.38 -6.18
C PRO A 184 -8.50 -11.08 -6.54
N SER A 185 -8.23 -10.03 -5.79
CA SER A 185 -8.69 -8.68 -6.08
C SER A 185 -7.56 -7.66 -6.01
N LEU A 186 -7.66 -6.60 -6.80
CA LEU A 186 -6.75 -5.47 -6.77
C LEU A 186 -7.52 -4.20 -6.45
N ILE A 187 -7.03 -3.45 -5.48
CA ILE A 187 -7.53 -2.12 -5.10
C ILE A 187 -6.46 -1.09 -5.50
N GLU A 188 -6.74 -0.30 -6.50
CA GLU A 188 -5.94 0.87 -6.85
C GLU A 188 -6.37 2.04 -5.96
N VAL A 189 -5.44 2.60 -5.18
CA VAL A 189 -5.66 3.79 -4.37
C VAL A 189 -5.02 4.97 -5.08
N ASN A 190 -5.80 5.99 -5.44
CA ASN A 190 -5.29 7.29 -5.90
C ASN A 190 -4.64 8.01 -4.72
N ALA A 191 -3.38 7.66 -4.44
CA ALA A 191 -2.70 8.07 -3.21
C ALA A 191 -2.14 9.49 -3.30
N SER A 192 -2.36 10.28 -2.24
CA SER A 192 -1.87 11.65 -2.12
C SER A 192 -0.33 11.74 -2.12
N LEU A 193 0.23 12.68 -2.88
CA LEU A 193 1.65 13.06 -2.81
C LEU A 193 1.95 13.94 -1.59
N GLU A 194 0.96 14.62 -1.02
CA GLU A 194 1.14 15.38 0.21
C GLU A 194 1.52 14.45 1.38
N TYR A 195 0.93 13.25 1.42
CA TYR A 195 1.16 12.25 2.47
C TYR A 195 1.98 11.06 1.95
N LEU A 196 3.26 11.30 1.61
CA LEU A 196 4.16 10.25 1.12
C LEU A 196 4.65 9.29 2.21
N ALA A 197 4.61 9.67 3.49
CA ALA A 197 5.08 8.86 4.60
C ALA A 197 4.28 9.13 5.88
N ALA A 198 4.14 8.13 6.74
CA ALA A 198 3.33 8.20 7.96
C ALA A 198 3.83 9.16 9.05
N TYR A 199 5.01 9.73 8.90
CA TYR A 199 5.66 10.57 9.91
C TYR A 199 5.91 12.01 9.45
N ILE A 200 5.65 12.35 8.19
CA ILE A 200 5.89 13.68 7.64
C ILE A 200 5.07 13.89 6.36
N ASN A 201 4.59 15.11 6.14
CA ASN A 201 3.97 15.53 4.90
C ASN A 201 4.84 16.52 4.10
N MET A 202 4.52 16.69 2.82
CA MET A 202 5.34 17.50 1.90
C MET A 202 5.33 18.98 2.27
N SER A 203 4.20 19.51 2.69
CA SER A 203 4.07 20.92 3.13
C SER A 203 4.99 21.22 4.31
N THR A 204 5.09 20.31 5.28
CA THR A 204 6.01 20.44 6.42
C THR A 204 7.47 20.44 5.99
N ILE A 205 7.84 19.55 5.04
CA ILE A 205 9.21 19.50 4.49
C ILE A 205 9.57 20.82 3.83
N ARG A 206 8.71 21.32 2.94
CA ARG A 206 8.93 22.57 2.20
C ARG A 206 9.01 23.79 3.13
N ALA A 207 8.19 23.83 4.17
CA ALA A 207 8.22 24.89 5.18
C ALA A 207 9.51 24.89 6.02
N ALA A 208 10.06 23.72 6.32
CA ALA A 208 11.29 23.58 7.11
C ALA A 208 12.54 24.05 6.36
N VAL A 209 12.59 23.90 5.04
CA VAL A 209 13.75 24.27 4.21
C VAL A 209 13.73 25.76 3.80
N LYS A 210 12.57 26.42 3.83
CA LYS A 210 12.43 27.87 3.54
C LYS A 210 12.90 28.78 4.70
N LYS A 211 13.30 28.18 5.83
CA LYS A 211 13.89 28.89 6.98
C LYS A 211 15.41 28.82 6.94
#